data_90d1dbc959dd12ab3b5e9c32fcb3b31d
#
_entry.id   90d1dbc959dd12ab3b5e9c32fcb3b31d
#
_cell.length_a   1.000
_cell.length_b   1.000
_cell.length_c   1.000
_cell.angle_alpha   90.00
_cell.angle_beta   90.00
_cell.angle_gamma   90.00
#
_symmetry.space_group_name_H-M   'P 1'
#
loop_
_entity.id
_entity.type
_entity.pdbx_description
1 polymer ?
#
loop_
_entity_poly.entity_id
_entity_poly.type
_entity_poly.pdbx_seq_one_letter_code
_entity_poly.pdbx_strand_id
1 'polypeptide(L)'
;MSFRYSSGINKPGFNPLGTQTSTNTYFPYLYSWGSNAEGQLGLGNTTSYSSPKQVGALTNWLNVASGGYFTTSVKTDNTLWSWGSNNLGQLGLGNTTYYSSPKQIGALTAWSTVATGFYHNLAIKTDGSLWAWGYGVNGRLGLGDTASRSSPVQVGSLTNWAKAAGGDNYSIAIKTNGTLWSWGYNLYGALGLNNTTYYSSPVQVGALTTWSSITSGSGSALAIKTDGTLWSWGINDTGQLGLGNTTNYSSPKQIGALTTWYKVISGNGQQLAIKTDGTLWSWGKNTNGALGLGDTTNRSSPVQVGGLTTWLAVSAGNYYSLATKTDGTLWSWGRNTNGRLGLGDTTNRSSPVQVGALTTWLTLSTGTSFKHSIVLLY
;
A
#
# COMPACT_ATOMS: atom_id res chain seq x y z
N MET A 1 27.48 -4.42 -11.93
CA MET A 1 26.60 -3.31 -11.53
C MET A 1 25.85 -3.74 -10.28
N SER A 2 26.11 -3.07 -9.17
CA SER A 2 25.53 -3.41 -7.86
C SER A 2 24.12 -2.78 -7.77
N PHE A 3 23.06 -3.59 -7.77
CA PHE A 3 21.71 -3.12 -7.52
C PHE A 3 21.57 -2.84 -6.02
N ARG A 4 21.50 -1.58 -5.64
CA ARG A 4 21.14 -1.16 -4.29
C ARG A 4 19.62 -1.23 -4.15
N TYR A 5 19.12 -2.16 -3.34
CA TYR A 5 17.74 -2.16 -2.87
C TYR A 5 17.50 -0.92 -2.00
N SER A 6 16.62 -0.02 -2.42
CA SER A 6 16.21 1.16 -1.65
C SER A 6 15.07 0.85 -0.66
N SER A 7 15.24 -0.20 0.13
CA SER A 7 14.53 -0.44 1.39
C SER A 7 15.44 -1.20 2.33
N GLY A 8 16.67 -0.65 2.51
CA GLY A 8 17.71 -1.27 3.31
C GLY A 8 17.36 -1.26 4.79
N ILE A 9 17.25 -2.46 5.34
CA ILE A 9 17.41 -2.69 6.76
C ILE A 9 18.91 -2.85 7.00
N ASN A 10 19.60 -1.76 7.34
CA ASN A 10 20.87 -1.86 8.05
C ASN A 10 20.59 -1.85 9.55
N LYS A 11 20.24 -3.02 10.13
CA LYS A 11 20.47 -3.27 11.56
C LYS A 11 21.90 -3.82 11.71
N PRO A 12 22.72 -3.30 12.65
CA PRO A 12 23.98 -3.96 13.01
C PRO A 12 23.65 -5.38 13.50
N GLY A 13 24.15 -6.41 12.78
CA GLY A 13 23.96 -7.82 13.14
C GLY A 13 22.96 -8.61 12.28
N PHE A 14 22.19 -7.99 11.37
CA PHE A 14 21.36 -8.72 10.41
C PHE A 14 22.02 -8.69 9.02
N ASN A 15 22.65 -9.82 8.63
CA ASN A 15 23.07 -10.08 7.26
C ASN A 15 21.97 -10.93 6.60
N PRO A 16 21.08 -10.35 5.77
CA PRO A 16 20.04 -11.11 5.08
C PRO A 16 20.59 -12.05 3.99
N LEU A 17 21.91 -11.95 3.74
CA LEU A 17 22.66 -12.81 2.83
C LEU A 17 23.84 -13.35 3.61
N GLY A 18 23.64 -14.41 4.41
CA GLY A 18 24.75 -15.27 4.76
C GLY A 18 25.53 -15.57 3.48
N THR A 19 26.85 -15.51 3.51
CA THR A 19 27.74 -15.85 2.41
C THR A 19 27.47 -17.28 1.92
N GLN A 20 26.37 -17.45 1.19
CA GLN A 20 26.16 -18.60 0.34
C GLN A 20 26.71 -18.20 -1.04
N THR A 21 27.86 -18.75 -1.37
CA THR A 21 28.44 -18.81 -2.73
C THR A 21 27.61 -19.79 -3.58
N SER A 22 26.29 -19.63 -3.66
CA SER A 22 25.47 -20.27 -4.65
C SER A 22 24.76 -19.20 -5.46
N THR A 23 24.97 -19.19 -6.76
CA THR A 23 24.34 -18.32 -7.78
C THR A 23 22.85 -18.64 -7.99
N ASN A 24 22.12 -19.08 -6.97
CA ASN A 24 20.69 -19.23 -7.01
C ASN A 24 20.05 -17.85 -6.73
N THR A 25 19.83 -17.09 -7.78
CA THR A 25 18.91 -15.96 -7.78
C THR A 25 17.49 -16.53 -7.58
N TYR A 26 17.05 -16.64 -6.32
CA TYR A 26 15.65 -16.95 -6.02
C TYR A 26 14.79 -15.74 -6.38
N PHE A 27 13.96 -15.88 -7.41
CA PHE A 27 12.97 -14.89 -7.78
C PHE A 27 11.65 -15.21 -7.07
N PRO A 28 10.97 -14.20 -6.48
CA PRO A 28 9.78 -14.45 -5.68
C PRO A 28 8.59 -14.89 -6.52
N TYR A 29 7.84 -15.86 -6.00
CA TYR A 29 6.52 -16.25 -6.46
C TYR A 29 5.46 -15.26 -5.98
N LEU A 30 4.40 -15.08 -6.75
CA LEU A 30 3.26 -14.26 -6.37
C LEU A 30 2.12 -15.17 -5.90
N TYR A 31 1.59 -14.88 -4.71
CA TYR A 31 0.43 -15.56 -4.13
C TYR A 31 -0.72 -14.58 -3.92
N SER A 32 -1.94 -15.03 -4.15
CA SER A 32 -3.16 -14.23 -3.99
C SER A 32 -4.29 -15.05 -3.38
N TRP A 33 -5.21 -14.37 -2.66
CA TRP A 33 -6.42 -14.95 -2.09
C TRP A 33 -7.43 -13.87 -1.70
N GLY A 34 -8.64 -14.27 -1.30
CA GLY A 34 -9.73 -13.37 -0.97
C GLY A 34 -10.74 -13.25 -2.11
N SER A 35 -11.34 -12.07 -2.25
CA SER A 35 -12.35 -11.77 -3.27
C SER A 35 -11.77 -11.81 -4.69
N ASN A 36 -12.51 -12.44 -5.63
CA ASN A 36 -12.06 -12.61 -7.01
C ASN A 36 -13.16 -12.41 -8.07
N ALA A 37 -14.28 -11.80 -7.72
CA ALA A 37 -15.41 -11.64 -8.66
C ALA A 37 -15.04 -10.92 -9.98
N GLU A 38 -13.99 -10.09 -9.95
CA GLU A 38 -13.52 -9.32 -11.10
C GLU A 38 -12.20 -9.87 -11.69
N GLY A 39 -11.73 -11.04 -11.23
CA GLY A 39 -10.46 -11.63 -11.65
C GLY A 39 -9.21 -11.01 -10.99
N GLN A 40 -9.37 -10.23 -9.92
CA GLN A 40 -8.30 -9.49 -9.25
C GLN A 40 -7.21 -10.37 -8.62
N LEU A 41 -7.44 -11.66 -8.44
CA LEU A 41 -6.42 -12.61 -7.99
C LEU A 41 -5.43 -13.03 -9.09
N GLY A 42 -5.76 -12.84 -10.37
CA GLY A 42 -4.88 -13.18 -11.48
C GLY A 42 -4.76 -14.69 -11.80
N LEU A 43 -5.72 -15.50 -11.33
CA LEU A 43 -5.67 -16.96 -11.38
C LEU A 43 -6.32 -17.56 -12.64
N GLY A 44 -6.71 -16.76 -13.63
CA GLY A 44 -7.39 -17.19 -14.85
C GLY A 44 -8.88 -17.51 -14.66
N ASN A 45 -9.44 -17.22 -13.49
CA ASN A 45 -10.85 -17.42 -13.16
C ASN A 45 -11.39 -16.29 -12.26
N THR A 46 -12.63 -16.39 -11.82
CA THR A 46 -13.29 -15.43 -10.94
C THR A 46 -13.72 -16.03 -9.59
N THR A 47 -13.17 -17.21 -9.22
CA THR A 47 -13.46 -17.88 -7.96
C THR A 47 -12.68 -17.22 -6.82
N SER A 48 -13.38 -16.89 -5.71
CA SER A 48 -12.73 -16.42 -4.47
C SER A 48 -12.10 -17.59 -3.71
N TYR A 49 -10.95 -17.36 -3.10
CA TYR A 49 -10.21 -18.38 -2.34
C TYR A 49 -9.93 -17.94 -0.92
N SER A 50 -10.16 -18.82 0.04
CA SER A 50 -9.88 -18.59 1.48
C SER A 50 -8.47 -19.01 1.91
N SER A 51 -7.65 -19.52 0.99
CA SER A 51 -6.24 -19.89 1.21
C SER A 51 -5.37 -19.34 0.09
N PRO A 52 -4.08 -19.05 0.35
CA PRO A 52 -3.14 -18.58 -0.66
C PRO A 52 -3.08 -19.49 -1.89
N LYS A 53 -3.15 -18.88 -3.08
CA LYS A 53 -2.99 -19.54 -4.39
C LYS A 53 -1.88 -18.86 -5.18
N GLN A 54 -1.01 -19.64 -5.80
CA GLN A 54 0.06 -19.10 -6.64
C GLN A 54 -0.50 -18.54 -7.95
N VAL A 55 -0.03 -17.36 -8.33
CA VAL A 55 -0.41 -16.68 -9.60
C VAL A 55 0.54 -17.10 -10.70
N GLY A 56 0.09 -18.06 -11.52
CA GLY A 56 0.91 -18.62 -12.61
C GLY A 56 2.22 -19.27 -12.13
N ALA A 57 3.15 -19.52 -13.04
CA ALA A 57 4.44 -20.16 -12.76
C ALA A 57 5.63 -19.16 -12.75
N LEU A 58 5.38 -17.86 -12.98
CA LEU A 58 6.45 -16.86 -13.09
C LEU A 58 7.00 -16.48 -11.72
N THR A 59 8.32 -16.34 -11.64
CA THR A 59 9.08 -16.11 -10.41
C THR A 59 9.86 -14.80 -10.43
N ASN A 60 9.48 -13.85 -11.27
CA ASN A 60 10.21 -12.59 -11.47
C ASN A 60 9.40 -11.35 -11.05
N TRP A 61 8.49 -11.49 -10.11
CA TRP A 61 7.73 -10.36 -9.56
C TRP A 61 8.58 -9.58 -8.56
N LEU A 62 8.63 -8.25 -8.70
CA LEU A 62 9.45 -7.37 -7.86
C LEU A 62 8.64 -6.56 -6.85
N ASN A 63 7.54 -5.98 -7.32
CA ASN A 63 6.70 -5.08 -6.53
C ASN A 63 5.25 -5.31 -6.90
N VAL A 64 4.34 -5.29 -5.95
CA VAL A 64 2.91 -5.48 -6.17
C VAL A 64 2.09 -4.47 -5.39
N ALA A 65 1.05 -3.94 -6.01
CA ALA A 65 0.07 -3.04 -5.41
C ALA A 65 -1.36 -3.49 -5.74
N SER A 66 -2.23 -3.41 -4.75
CA SER A 66 -3.64 -3.81 -4.84
C SER A 66 -4.56 -2.60 -4.80
N GLY A 67 -5.35 -2.40 -5.85
CA GLY A 67 -6.48 -1.47 -5.83
C GLY A 67 -7.76 -2.12 -5.29
N GLY A 68 -8.91 -1.43 -5.38
CA GLY A 68 -10.19 -1.94 -4.86
C GLY A 68 -10.56 -3.32 -5.39
N TYR A 69 -10.40 -3.54 -6.70
CA TYR A 69 -10.78 -4.75 -7.43
C TYR A 69 -9.79 -5.10 -8.56
N PHE A 70 -8.59 -4.60 -8.51
CA PHE A 70 -7.56 -4.88 -9.51
C PHE A 70 -6.19 -4.96 -8.82
N THR A 71 -5.23 -5.50 -9.54
CA THR A 71 -3.84 -5.60 -9.11
C THR A 71 -2.92 -5.07 -10.18
N THR A 72 -1.86 -4.40 -9.77
CA THR A 72 -0.77 -3.95 -10.65
C THR A 72 0.56 -4.38 -10.06
N SER A 73 1.50 -4.81 -10.89
CA SER A 73 2.80 -5.33 -10.45
C SER A 73 3.90 -4.96 -11.43
N VAL A 74 5.09 -4.72 -10.91
CA VAL A 74 6.33 -4.56 -11.67
C VAL A 74 7.16 -5.83 -11.53
N LYS A 75 7.75 -6.30 -12.62
CA LYS A 75 8.69 -7.43 -12.63
C LYS A 75 10.15 -6.96 -12.53
N THR A 76 11.06 -7.90 -12.28
CA THR A 76 12.50 -7.65 -12.18
C THR A 76 13.14 -7.16 -13.49
N ASP A 77 12.48 -7.40 -14.64
CA ASP A 77 12.82 -6.86 -15.94
C ASP A 77 12.27 -5.45 -16.20
N ASN A 78 11.69 -4.82 -15.15
CA ASN A 78 11.04 -3.50 -15.19
C ASN A 78 9.82 -3.42 -16.13
N THR A 79 9.18 -4.55 -16.46
CA THR A 79 7.89 -4.57 -17.14
C THR A 79 6.75 -4.36 -16.15
N LEU A 80 5.67 -3.70 -16.59
CA LEU A 80 4.49 -3.40 -15.79
C LEU A 80 3.33 -4.31 -16.21
N TRP A 81 2.61 -4.86 -15.24
CA TRP A 81 1.54 -5.83 -15.44
C TRP A 81 0.31 -5.48 -14.59
N SER A 82 -0.89 -5.78 -15.09
CA SER A 82 -2.14 -5.55 -14.37
C SER A 82 -3.19 -6.62 -14.69
N TRP A 83 -4.17 -6.77 -13.77
CA TRP A 83 -5.33 -7.67 -13.93
C TRP A 83 -6.45 -7.31 -12.96
N GLY A 84 -7.66 -7.82 -13.22
CA GLY A 84 -8.87 -7.55 -12.45
C GLY A 84 -9.84 -6.66 -13.19
N SER A 85 -10.57 -5.84 -12.43
CA SER A 85 -11.55 -4.87 -12.93
C SER A 85 -10.93 -3.78 -13.79
N ASN A 86 -11.62 -3.37 -14.87
CA ASN A 86 -11.13 -2.38 -15.83
C ASN A 86 -12.18 -1.43 -16.41
N ASN A 87 -13.36 -1.35 -15.83
CA ASN A 87 -14.45 -0.51 -16.36
C ASN A 87 -14.11 1.00 -16.42
N LEU A 88 -13.08 1.44 -15.71
CA LEU A 88 -12.62 2.83 -15.64
C LEU A 88 -11.21 3.01 -16.25
N GLY A 89 -10.70 2.00 -16.98
CA GLY A 89 -9.36 2.02 -17.58
C GLY A 89 -8.22 1.77 -16.56
N GLN A 90 -8.52 1.28 -15.35
CA GLN A 90 -7.55 1.13 -14.28
C GLN A 90 -6.47 0.07 -14.56
N LEU A 91 -6.64 -0.81 -15.54
CA LEU A 91 -5.58 -1.73 -15.96
C LEU A 91 -4.51 -1.07 -16.86
N GLY A 92 -4.78 0.10 -17.44
CA GLY A 92 -3.80 0.81 -18.26
C GLY A 92 -3.52 0.18 -19.63
N LEU A 93 -4.41 -0.70 -20.12
CA LEU A 93 -4.21 -1.52 -21.33
C LEU A 93 -4.76 -0.88 -22.62
N GLY A 94 -5.20 0.40 -22.57
CA GLY A 94 -5.81 1.09 -23.70
C GLY A 94 -7.27 0.73 -23.96
N ASN A 95 -7.87 -0.09 -23.08
CA ASN A 95 -9.27 -0.53 -23.18
C ASN A 95 -9.94 -0.57 -21.79
N THR A 96 -11.17 -1.08 -21.74
CA THR A 96 -11.94 -1.25 -20.48
C THR A 96 -12.33 -2.71 -20.23
N THR A 97 -11.65 -3.68 -20.86
CA THR A 97 -11.89 -5.11 -20.69
C THR A 97 -11.26 -5.63 -19.40
N TYR A 98 -12.00 -6.44 -18.64
CA TYR A 98 -11.52 -7.11 -17.44
C TYR A 98 -10.63 -8.30 -17.79
N TYR A 99 -9.59 -8.54 -17.00
CA TYR A 99 -8.69 -9.68 -17.19
C TYR A 99 -8.47 -10.45 -15.89
N SER A 100 -8.77 -11.73 -15.89
CA SER A 100 -8.55 -12.64 -14.75
C SER A 100 -7.13 -13.21 -14.68
N SER A 101 -6.27 -12.87 -15.65
CA SER A 101 -4.85 -13.24 -15.67
C SER A 101 -3.99 -12.00 -15.92
N PRO A 102 -2.74 -11.97 -15.43
CA PRO A 102 -1.82 -10.86 -15.65
C PRO A 102 -1.67 -10.50 -17.12
N LYS A 103 -1.79 -9.21 -17.45
CA LYS A 103 -1.56 -8.62 -18.78
C LYS A 103 -0.49 -7.54 -18.68
N GLN A 104 0.46 -7.55 -19.62
CA GLN A 104 1.51 -6.53 -19.68
C GLN A 104 0.96 -5.20 -20.19
N ILE A 105 1.35 -4.10 -19.53
CA ILE A 105 1.00 -2.75 -19.92
C ILE A 105 2.09 -2.21 -20.86
N GLY A 106 1.77 -2.14 -22.15
CA GLY A 106 2.72 -1.70 -23.18
C GLY A 106 3.99 -2.55 -23.25
N ALA A 107 5.00 -2.09 -23.98
CA ALA A 107 6.27 -2.79 -24.19
C ALA A 107 7.46 -2.18 -23.42
N LEU A 108 7.24 -1.14 -22.59
CA LEU A 108 8.32 -0.44 -21.89
C LEU A 108 8.85 -1.26 -20.71
N THR A 109 10.18 -1.25 -20.55
CA THR A 109 10.93 -1.92 -19.48
C THR A 109 11.59 -0.92 -18.52
N ALA A 110 10.92 0.18 -18.23
CA ALA A 110 11.49 1.28 -17.43
C ALA A 110 10.71 1.53 -16.13
N TRP A 111 9.83 0.63 -15.70
CA TRP A 111 9.03 0.82 -14.51
C TRP A 111 9.81 0.40 -13.25
N SER A 112 9.83 1.27 -12.24
CA SER A 112 10.54 1.04 -10.98
C SER A 112 9.58 0.63 -9.86
N THR A 113 8.51 1.42 -9.63
CA THR A 113 7.55 1.17 -8.57
C THR A 113 6.14 1.47 -9.03
N VAL A 114 5.16 0.81 -8.38
CA VAL A 114 3.74 1.07 -8.56
C VAL A 114 3.05 1.25 -7.21
N ALA A 115 2.09 2.14 -7.17
CA ALA A 115 1.15 2.34 -6.07
C ALA A 115 -0.26 2.47 -6.64
N THR A 116 -1.26 2.04 -5.88
CA THR A 116 -2.66 2.07 -6.31
C THR A 116 -3.51 2.84 -5.32
N GLY A 117 -4.47 3.57 -5.85
CA GLY A 117 -5.66 3.95 -5.11
C GLY A 117 -6.79 2.95 -5.31
N PHE A 118 -8.03 3.34 -4.96
CA PHE A 118 -9.18 2.43 -5.12
C PHE A 118 -9.46 2.11 -6.59
N TYR A 119 -9.39 3.12 -7.50
CA TYR A 119 -9.68 2.98 -8.94
C TYR A 119 -8.61 3.60 -9.85
N HIS A 120 -7.45 3.96 -9.34
CA HIS A 120 -6.39 4.57 -10.14
C HIS A 120 -5.02 4.04 -9.73
N ASN A 121 -4.04 4.26 -10.59
CA ASN A 121 -2.65 3.88 -10.38
C ASN A 121 -1.74 5.08 -10.46
N LEU A 122 -0.64 4.96 -9.74
CA LEU A 122 0.54 5.81 -9.83
C LEU A 122 1.75 4.89 -10.04
N ALA A 123 2.63 5.23 -10.94
CA ALA A 123 3.87 4.50 -11.14
C ALA A 123 5.04 5.46 -11.38
N ILE A 124 6.20 5.10 -10.86
CA ILE A 124 7.43 5.85 -11.09
C ILE A 124 8.34 5.00 -11.97
N LYS A 125 8.87 5.62 -13.02
CA LYS A 125 9.89 5.00 -13.88
C LYS A 125 11.28 5.16 -13.29
N THR A 126 12.24 4.43 -13.84
CA THR A 126 13.66 4.46 -13.44
C THR A 126 14.31 5.81 -13.66
N ASP A 127 13.75 6.65 -14.54
CA ASP A 127 14.17 8.04 -14.76
C ASP A 127 13.58 9.03 -13.73
N GLY A 128 12.77 8.56 -12.79
CA GLY A 128 12.10 9.38 -11.78
C GLY A 128 10.84 10.10 -12.26
N SER A 129 10.35 9.85 -13.47
CA SER A 129 9.06 10.38 -13.95
C SER A 129 7.88 9.68 -13.29
N LEU A 130 6.85 10.45 -12.93
CA LEU A 130 5.58 9.94 -12.34
C LEU A 130 4.52 9.80 -13.43
N TRP A 131 3.80 8.68 -13.41
CA TRP A 131 2.75 8.33 -14.36
C TRP A 131 1.46 7.96 -13.62
N ALA A 132 0.29 8.29 -14.20
CA ALA A 132 -1.01 8.00 -13.63
C ALA A 132 -1.99 7.51 -14.69
N TRP A 133 -2.94 6.63 -14.29
CA TRP A 133 -4.04 6.15 -15.14
C TRP A 133 -5.16 5.56 -14.28
N GLY A 134 -6.30 5.25 -14.92
CA GLY A 134 -7.52 4.79 -14.30
C GLY A 134 -8.54 5.93 -14.16
N TYR A 135 -9.32 5.89 -13.09
CA TYR A 135 -10.42 6.85 -12.84
C TYR A 135 -9.88 8.24 -12.48
N GLY A 136 -10.25 9.26 -13.28
CA GLY A 136 -9.71 10.62 -13.18
C GLY A 136 -10.58 11.61 -12.39
N VAL A 137 -11.82 11.24 -12.03
CA VAL A 137 -12.76 12.14 -11.33
C VAL A 137 -12.12 12.74 -10.07
N ASN A 138 -12.45 13.98 -9.76
CA ASN A 138 -11.87 14.83 -8.70
C ASN A 138 -10.39 15.17 -8.91
N GLY A 139 -9.81 14.91 -10.09
CA GLY A 139 -8.42 15.25 -10.40
C GLY A 139 -7.38 14.31 -9.81
N ARG A 140 -7.77 13.11 -9.32
CA ARG A 140 -6.86 12.16 -8.61
C ARG A 140 -5.67 11.67 -9.44
N LEU A 141 -5.70 11.82 -10.78
CA LEU A 141 -4.58 11.47 -11.65
C LEU A 141 -3.47 12.54 -11.68
N GLY A 142 -3.78 13.79 -11.29
CA GLY A 142 -2.80 14.87 -11.27
C GLY A 142 -2.45 15.43 -12.67
N LEU A 143 -3.28 15.21 -13.67
CA LEU A 143 -3.03 15.55 -15.10
C LEU A 143 -3.55 16.93 -15.52
N GLY A 144 -4.05 17.74 -14.57
CA GLY A 144 -4.63 19.05 -14.84
C GLY A 144 -6.12 19.03 -15.17
N ASP A 145 -6.72 17.85 -15.29
CA ASP A 145 -8.14 17.63 -15.62
C ASP A 145 -8.76 16.54 -14.72
N THR A 146 -10.02 16.15 -15.04
CA THR A 146 -10.75 15.11 -14.31
C THR A 146 -11.12 13.92 -15.20
N ALA A 147 -10.53 13.81 -16.39
CA ALA A 147 -10.80 12.72 -17.32
C ALA A 147 -10.09 11.43 -16.90
N SER A 148 -10.78 10.30 -17.07
CA SER A 148 -10.18 8.97 -16.87
C SER A 148 -9.19 8.64 -18.00
N ARG A 149 -8.20 7.82 -17.70
CA ARG A 149 -7.18 7.37 -18.65
C ARG A 149 -7.09 5.85 -18.67
N SER A 150 -7.28 5.25 -19.84
CA SER A 150 -7.13 3.79 -20.02
C SER A 150 -5.69 3.36 -20.36
N SER A 151 -4.75 4.31 -20.43
CA SER A 151 -3.31 4.08 -20.61
C SER A 151 -2.52 5.00 -19.68
N PRO A 152 -1.30 4.62 -19.26
CA PRO A 152 -0.44 5.49 -18.45
C PRO A 152 -0.16 6.82 -19.13
N VAL A 153 -0.33 7.93 -18.39
CA VAL A 153 -0.02 9.31 -18.82
C VAL A 153 0.92 9.93 -17.80
N GLN A 154 1.94 10.65 -18.26
CA GLN A 154 2.92 11.28 -17.38
C GLN A 154 2.30 12.48 -16.63
N VAL A 155 2.59 12.57 -15.32
CA VAL A 155 2.15 13.67 -14.46
C VAL A 155 3.18 14.79 -14.54
N GLY A 156 2.87 15.82 -15.34
CA GLY A 156 3.81 16.92 -15.63
C GLY A 156 5.07 16.44 -16.35
N SER A 157 6.14 17.23 -16.30
CA SER A 157 7.41 16.94 -16.98
C SER A 157 8.57 16.61 -16.03
N LEU A 158 8.34 16.57 -14.72
CA LEU A 158 9.40 16.39 -13.73
C LEU A 158 9.83 14.92 -13.61
N THR A 159 11.12 14.71 -13.36
CA THR A 159 11.78 13.39 -13.23
C THR A 159 12.45 13.21 -11.86
N ASN A 160 11.90 13.83 -10.82
CA ASN A 160 12.44 13.78 -9.47
C ASN A 160 11.46 13.20 -8.43
N TRP A 161 10.53 12.38 -8.86
CA TRP A 161 9.61 11.68 -7.98
C TRP A 161 10.29 10.43 -7.38
N ALA A 162 10.17 10.27 -6.05
CA ALA A 162 10.81 9.17 -5.31
C ALA A 162 9.80 8.15 -4.78
N LYS A 163 8.63 8.62 -4.33
CA LYS A 163 7.58 7.75 -3.75
C LYS A 163 6.20 8.29 -4.11
N ALA A 164 5.24 7.37 -4.26
CA ALA A 164 3.84 7.72 -4.46
C ALA A 164 2.95 6.78 -3.65
N ALA A 165 1.76 7.26 -3.26
CA ALA A 165 0.70 6.47 -2.65
C ALA A 165 -0.66 6.98 -3.12
N GLY A 166 -1.57 6.05 -3.43
CA GLY A 166 -2.94 6.35 -3.85
C GLY A 166 -3.93 6.09 -2.72
N GLY A 167 -4.70 7.11 -2.33
CA GLY A 167 -5.88 6.96 -1.51
C GLY A 167 -7.11 6.54 -2.33
N ASP A 168 -8.30 6.51 -1.72
CA ASP A 168 -9.50 6.13 -2.49
C ASP A 168 -9.74 7.10 -3.65
N ASN A 169 -9.63 8.41 -3.40
CA ASN A 169 -10.00 9.46 -4.34
C ASN A 169 -8.93 10.56 -4.48
N TYR A 170 -7.73 10.37 -3.96
CA TYR A 170 -6.64 11.33 -3.98
C TYR A 170 -5.29 10.63 -4.11
N SER A 171 -4.25 11.38 -4.34
CA SER A 171 -2.89 10.91 -4.50
C SER A 171 -1.93 11.78 -3.70
N ILE A 172 -0.88 11.16 -3.18
CA ILE A 172 0.24 11.84 -2.51
C ILE A 172 1.57 11.29 -3.03
N ALA A 173 2.59 12.14 -3.07
CA ALA A 173 3.92 11.75 -3.53
C ALA A 173 5.03 12.52 -2.81
N ILE A 174 6.22 11.92 -2.73
CA ILE A 174 7.44 12.57 -2.24
C ILE A 174 8.42 12.67 -3.40
N LYS A 175 9.05 13.84 -3.54
CA LYS A 175 10.18 14.05 -4.46
C LYS A 175 11.51 13.65 -3.81
N THR A 176 12.55 13.49 -4.63
CA THR A 176 13.91 13.12 -4.18
C THR A 176 14.53 14.14 -3.20
N ASN A 177 14.07 15.37 -3.22
CA ASN A 177 14.47 16.43 -2.27
C ASN A 177 13.67 16.40 -0.96
N GLY A 178 12.84 15.38 -0.71
CA GLY A 178 12.04 15.20 0.50
C GLY A 178 10.81 16.09 0.61
N THR A 179 10.41 16.82 -0.44
CA THR A 179 9.15 17.60 -0.44
C THR A 179 7.95 16.70 -0.67
N LEU A 180 6.83 16.99 0.03
CA LEU A 180 5.57 16.27 -0.05
C LEU A 180 4.59 17.00 -0.98
N TRP A 181 3.88 16.26 -1.82
CA TRP A 181 2.92 16.77 -2.80
C TRP A 181 1.63 15.95 -2.75
N SER A 182 0.47 16.60 -3.00
CA SER A 182 -0.83 15.95 -2.96
C SER A 182 -1.78 16.56 -4.00
N TRP A 183 -2.77 15.77 -4.45
CA TRP A 183 -3.81 16.19 -5.39
C TRP A 183 -5.00 15.24 -5.37
N GLY A 184 -6.13 15.67 -5.92
CA GLY A 184 -7.38 14.92 -5.99
C GLY A 184 -8.44 15.47 -5.04
N TYR A 185 -9.27 14.58 -4.51
CA TYR A 185 -10.36 14.85 -3.59
C TYR A 185 -9.87 15.33 -2.22
N ASN A 186 -10.51 16.40 -1.67
CA ASN A 186 -10.04 17.05 -0.44
C ASN A 186 -11.15 17.45 0.54
N LEU A 187 -12.35 16.88 0.44
CA LEU A 187 -13.48 17.33 1.27
C LEU A 187 -13.17 17.33 2.78
N TYR A 188 -12.35 16.39 3.24
CA TYR A 188 -11.98 16.24 4.65
C TYR A 188 -10.55 16.70 4.95
N GLY A 189 -9.92 17.45 4.05
CA GLY A 189 -8.53 17.88 4.21
C GLY A 189 -7.47 16.81 3.95
N ALA A 190 -7.81 15.74 3.22
CA ALA A 190 -6.90 14.61 2.92
C ALA A 190 -5.63 15.03 2.17
N LEU A 191 -5.61 16.17 1.51
CA LEU A 191 -4.43 16.70 0.82
C LEU A 191 -3.43 17.38 1.76
N GLY A 192 -3.82 17.74 3.00
CA GLY A 192 -2.91 18.38 3.95
C GLY A 192 -2.56 19.85 3.65
N LEU A 193 -3.33 20.52 2.79
CA LEU A 193 -3.05 21.87 2.24
C LEU A 193 -3.67 23.00 3.06
N ASN A 194 -4.13 22.74 4.29
CA ASN A 194 -4.84 23.68 5.17
C ASN A 194 -6.14 24.25 4.57
N ASN A 195 -6.75 23.51 3.65
CA ASN A 195 -8.04 23.80 3.03
C ASN A 195 -8.76 22.52 2.64
N THR A 196 -9.94 22.63 2.01
CA THR A 196 -10.73 21.50 1.51
C THR A 196 -10.96 21.59 -0.02
N THR A 197 -10.16 22.39 -0.74
CA THR A 197 -10.23 22.54 -2.19
C THR A 197 -9.64 21.32 -2.90
N TYR A 198 -10.30 20.85 -3.98
CA TYR A 198 -9.81 19.77 -4.82
C TYR A 198 -8.79 20.32 -5.84
N TYR A 199 -7.75 19.55 -6.10
CA TYR A 199 -6.71 19.93 -7.07
C TYR A 199 -6.51 18.84 -8.10
N SER A 200 -6.55 19.22 -9.39
CA SER A 200 -6.31 18.29 -10.52
C SER A 200 -4.83 18.19 -10.91
N SER A 201 -3.95 18.96 -10.27
CA SER A 201 -2.49 18.92 -10.46
C SER A 201 -1.79 18.81 -9.10
N PRO A 202 -0.59 18.24 -9.02
CA PRO A 202 0.17 18.18 -7.77
C PRO A 202 0.41 19.54 -7.14
N VAL A 203 0.08 19.68 -5.84
CA VAL A 203 0.33 20.87 -5.01
C VAL A 203 1.23 20.48 -3.84
N GLN A 204 2.24 21.31 -3.54
CA GLN A 204 3.18 21.04 -2.45
C GLN A 204 2.50 21.24 -1.08
N VAL A 205 2.71 20.29 -0.16
CA VAL A 205 2.23 20.33 1.22
C VAL A 205 3.27 21.01 2.10
N GLY A 206 3.04 22.28 2.40
CA GLY A 206 3.98 23.08 3.20
C GLY A 206 5.36 23.21 2.55
N ALA A 207 6.36 23.65 3.31
CA ALA A 207 7.72 23.93 2.84
C ALA A 207 8.77 22.91 3.31
N LEU A 208 8.38 21.87 4.06
CA LEU A 208 9.32 20.91 4.65
C LEU A 208 9.90 19.96 3.60
N THR A 209 11.19 19.64 3.76
CA THR A 209 11.97 18.74 2.88
C THR A 209 12.44 17.47 3.61
N THR A 210 11.75 17.09 4.69
CA THR A 210 12.15 15.99 5.58
C THR A 210 11.21 14.78 5.51
N TRP A 211 10.29 14.75 4.56
CA TRP A 211 9.38 13.63 4.39
C TRP A 211 10.09 12.42 3.81
N SER A 212 10.01 11.27 4.48
CA SER A 212 10.73 10.04 4.10
C SER A 212 9.82 8.89 3.70
N SER A 213 8.62 8.78 4.29
CA SER A 213 7.65 7.71 3.98
C SER A 213 6.23 8.27 4.01
N ILE A 214 5.36 7.74 3.16
CA ILE A 214 3.96 8.12 3.02
C ILE A 214 3.08 6.90 2.87
N THR A 215 1.85 7.02 3.35
CA THR A 215 0.74 6.12 3.07
C THR A 215 -0.56 6.91 3.05
N SER A 216 -1.53 6.40 2.31
CA SER A 216 -2.85 7.00 2.16
C SER A 216 -3.94 5.98 2.43
N GLY A 217 -5.00 6.40 3.10
CA GLY A 217 -6.21 5.62 3.36
C GLY A 217 -7.40 6.11 2.56
N SER A 218 -8.62 5.77 2.99
CA SER A 218 -9.85 6.18 2.30
C SER A 218 -10.14 7.69 2.33
N GLY A 219 -9.50 8.42 3.22
CA GLY A 219 -9.64 9.89 3.34
C GLY A 219 -8.67 10.48 4.36
N SER A 220 -7.73 9.67 4.86
CA SER A 220 -6.66 10.09 5.77
C SER A 220 -5.30 9.72 5.20
N ALA A 221 -4.31 10.54 5.45
CA ALA A 221 -2.93 10.32 5.04
C ALA A 221 -2.02 10.32 6.27
N LEU A 222 -0.95 9.52 6.20
CA LEU A 222 0.10 9.48 7.21
C LEU A 222 1.47 9.57 6.53
N ALA A 223 2.42 10.17 7.25
CA ALA A 223 3.80 10.28 6.78
C ALA A 223 4.79 10.18 7.95
N ILE A 224 5.96 9.62 7.67
CA ILE A 224 7.09 9.61 8.58
C ILE A 224 8.15 10.56 8.02
N LYS A 225 8.73 11.39 8.89
CA LYS A 225 9.88 12.23 8.55
C LYS A 225 11.20 11.50 8.76
N THR A 226 12.29 12.06 8.27
CA THR A 226 13.66 11.52 8.41
C THR A 226 14.13 11.42 9.86
N ASP A 227 13.54 12.21 10.76
CA ASP A 227 13.78 12.18 12.20
C ASP A 227 12.98 11.07 12.93
N GLY A 228 12.20 10.26 12.20
CA GLY A 228 11.36 9.19 12.75
C GLY A 228 10.05 9.65 13.38
N THR A 229 9.67 10.93 13.28
CA THR A 229 8.35 11.42 13.74
C THR A 229 7.25 11.00 12.78
N LEU A 230 6.06 10.69 13.34
CA LEU A 230 4.87 10.28 12.59
C LEU A 230 3.85 11.43 12.56
N TRP A 231 3.27 11.66 11.38
CA TRP A 231 2.33 12.74 11.10
C TRP A 231 1.09 12.20 10.40
N SER A 232 -0.07 12.81 10.66
CA SER A 232 -1.36 12.44 10.06
C SER A 232 -2.23 13.64 9.76
N TRP A 233 -3.15 13.50 8.78
CA TRP A 233 -4.15 14.51 8.42
C TRP A 233 -5.30 13.88 7.63
N GLY A 234 -6.38 14.64 7.41
CA GLY A 234 -7.58 14.20 6.72
C GLY A 234 -8.73 13.87 7.68
N ILE A 235 -9.57 12.90 7.28
CA ILE A 235 -10.71 12.43 8.05
C ILE A 235 -10.29 11.72 9.34
N ASN A 236 -11.07 11.93 10.44
CA ASN A 236 -10.77 11.39 11.77
C ASN A 236 -12.01 10.93 12.56
N ASP A 237 -13.10 10.65 11.92
CA ASP A 237 -14.38 10.30 12.55
C ASP A 237 -14.33 9.04 13.44
N THR A 238 -13.34 8.18 13.24
CA THR A 238 -13.10 6.94 14.02
C THR A 238 -11.76 6.93 14.74
N GLY A 239 -11.08 8.08 14.85
CA GLY A 239 -9.77 8.22 15.51
C GLY A 239 -8.59 7.80 14.64
N GLN A 240 -8.78 7.68 13.31
CA GLN A 240 -7.75 7.18 12.38
C GLN A 240 -6.52 8.10 12.25
N LEU A 241 -6.57 9.32 12.75
CA LEU A 241 -5.38 10.19 12.81
C LEU A 241 -4.47 9.90 14.03
N GLY A 242 -4.95 9.14 15.02
CA GLY A 242 -4.13 8.77 16.19
C GLY A 242 -3.80 9.90 17.16
N LEU A 243 -4.57 11.00 17.13
CA LEU A 243 -4.30 12.24 17.86
C LEU A 243 -5.03 12.33 19.21
N GLY A 244 -5.65 11.24 19.69
CA GLY A 244 -6.44 11.20 20.93
C GLY A 244 -7.83 11.82 20.82
N ASN A 245 -8.27 12.19 19.63
CA ASN A 245 -9.58 12.78 19.35
C ASN A 245 -10.17 12.26 18.02
N THR A 246 -11.31 12.81 17.61
CA THR A 246 -12.00 12.47 16.35
C THR A 246 -12.19 13.69 15.43
N THR A 247 -11.39 14.77 15.63
CA THR A 247 -11.43 15.97 14.81
C THR A 247 -10.66 15.78 13.49
N ASN A 248 -11.25 16.16 12.35
CA ASN A 248 -10.58 16.20 11.06
C ASN A 248 -9.54 17.33 11.01
N TYR A 249 -8.40 17.08 10.37
CA TYR A 249 -7.36 18.10 10.19
C TYR A 249 -6.96 18.21 8.72
N SER A 250 -7.04 19.43 8.19
CA SER A 250 -6.65 19.72 6.79
C SER A 250 -5.15 20.05 6.62
N SER A 251 -4.36 19.95 7.70
CA SER A 251 -2.90 20.11 7.68
C SER A 251 -2.23 19.00 8.52
N PRO A 252 -1.00 18.57 8.19
CA PRO A 252 -0.29 17.56 8.94
C PRO A 252 -0.18 17.90 10.44
N LYS A 253 -0.54 16.93 11.30
CA LYS A 253 -0.40 16.96 12.77
C LYS A 253 0.47 15.82 13.23
N GLN A 254 1.41 16.10 14.16
CA GLN A 254 2.29 15.09 14.71
C GLN A 254 1.55 14.16 15.69
N ILE A 255 1.77 12.86 15.58
CA ILE A 255 1.25 11.84 16.49
C ILE A 255 2.24 11.65 17.65
N GLY A 256 1.93 12.22 18.81
CA GLY A 256 2.83 12.14 19.98
C GLY A 256 4.20 12.77 19.72
N ALA A 257 5.16 12.46 20.60
CA ALA A 257 6.53 13.00 20.54
C ALA A 257 7.60 11.96 20.16
N LEU A 258 7.19 10.71 19.83
CA LEU A 258 8.15 9.64 19.56
C LEU A 258 8.81 9.80 18.18
N THR A 259 10.10 9.46 18.13
CA THR A 259 10.96 9.51 16.93
C THR A 259 11.39 8.11 16.47
N THR A 260 10.66 7.08 16.85
CA THR A 260 11.00 5.67 16.62
C THR A 260 10.09 4.99 15.58
N TRP A 261 9.25 5.74 14.88
CA TRP A 261 8.38 5.19 13.85
C TRP A 261 9.18 4.83 12.60
N TYR A 262 9.03 3.58 12.14
CA TYR A 262 9.82 3.01 11.03
C TYR A 262 8.98 2.75 9.78
N LYS A 263 7.82 2.09 9.94
CA LYS A 263 6.89 1.81 8.85
C LYS A 263 5.47 2.18 9.27
N VAL A 264 4.68 2.65 8.33
CA VAL A 264 3.26 2.94 8.53
C VAL A 264 2.47 2.55 7.29
N ILE A 265 1.26 2.05 7.49
CA ILE A 265 0.30 1.73 6.43
C ILE A 265 -1.11 2.13 6.85
N SER A 266 -1.88 2.64 5.91
CA SER A 266 -3.29 2.98 6.06
C SER A 266 -4.17 1.99 5.31
N GLY A 267 -5.25 1.55 5.94
CA GLY A 267 -6.34 0.82 5.28
C GLY A 267 -7.61 1.67 5.18
N ASN A 268 -8.77 1.03 5.22
CA ASN A 268 -10.07 1.71 5.21
C ASN A 268 -10.44 2.18 6.63
N GLY A 269 -9.71 3.18 7.13
CA GLY A 269 -9.88 3.77 8.45
C GLY A 269 -9.05 3.14 9.57
N GLN A 270 -8.48 1.95 9.42
CA GLN A 270 -7.48 1.38 10.34
C GLN A 270 -6.07 1.77 9.91
N GLN A 271 -5.20 1.94 10.90
CA GLN A 271 -3.79 2.29 10.72
C GLN A 271 -2.92 1.26 11.43
N LEU A 272 -1.79 0.92 10.83
CA LEU A 272 -0.77 0.05 11.43
C LEU A 272 0.59 0.72 11.31
N ALA A 273 1.41 0.59 12.34
CA ALA A 273 2.78 1.07 12.30
C ALA A 273 3.73 0.12 13.02
N ILE A 274 4.97 0.04 12.54
CA ILE A 274 6.05 -0.67 13.20
C ILE A 274 7.09 0.36 13.66
N LYS A 275 7.54 0.22 14.90
CA LYS A 275 8.67 1.00 15.43
C LYS A 275 10.00 0.32 15.13
N THR A 276 11.09 1.06 15.32
CA THR A 276 12.47 0.57 15.11
C THR A 276 12.86 -0.60 16.02
N ASP A 277 12.17 -0.77 17.16
CA ASP A 277 12.32 -1.91 18.07
C ASP A 277 11.57 -3.18 17.63
N GLY A 278 10.85 -3.12 16.48
CA GLY A 278 10.06 -4.22 15.95
C GLY A 278 8.68 -4.40 16.58
N THR A 279 8.22 -3.48 17.44
CA THR A 279 6.86 -3.52 18.00
C THR A 279 5.83 -3.06 16.96
N LEU A 280 4.65 -3.71 16.98
CA LEU A 280 3.51 -3.37 16.11
C LEU A 280 2.49 -2.54 16.88
N TRP A 281 1.97 -1.48 16.25
CA TRP A 281 0.99 -0.56 16.80
C TRP A 281 -0.18 -0.39 15.83
N SER A 282 -1.39 -0.20 16.37
CA SER A 282 -2.58 0.01 15.56
C SER A 282 -3.52 1.03 16.20
N TRP A 283 -4.32 1.73 15.37
CA TRP A 283 -5.34 2.68 15.80
C TRP A 283 -6.35 2.95 14.68
N GLY A 284 -7.38 3.77 14.96
CA GLY A 284 -8.46 4.08 14.05
C GLY A 284 -9.63 3.11 14.20
N LYS A 285 -10.27 2.83 13.07
CA LYS A 285 -11.46 1.98 12.98
C LYS A 285 -11.15 0.52 13.26
N ASN A 286 -11.91 -0.10 14.18
CA ASN A 286 -11.72 -1.49 14.60
C ASN A 286 -12.90 -2.41 14.22
N THR A 287 -13.69 -2.04 13.24
CA THR A 287 -14.76 -2.91 12.75
C THR A 287 -14.19 -4.28 12.37
N ASN A 288 -14.80 -5.34 12.84
CA ASN A 288 -14.38 -6.73 12.63
C ASN A 288 -13.01 -7.10 13.25
N GLY A 289 -12.47 -6.32 14.19
CA GLY A 289 -11.18 -6.60 14.83
C GLY A 289 -9.97 -6.22 13.99
N ALA A 290 -10.09 -5.26 13.06
CA ALA A 290 -9.03 -4.88 12.13
C ALA A 290 -7.75 -4.35 12.79
N LEU A 291 -7.81 -3.92 14.06
CA LEU A 291 -6.66 -3.47 14.83
C LEU A 291 -5.85 -4.61 15.46
N GLY A 292 -6.42 -5.82 15.58
CA GLY A 292 -5.72 -6.98 16.16
C GLY A 292 -5.55 -6.92 17.68
N LEU A 293 -6.39 -6.16 18.39
CA LEU A 293 -6.28 -5.90 19.84
C LEU A 293 -7.14 -6.85 20.70
N GLY A 294 -7.76 -7.88 20.11
CA GLY A 294 -8.64 -8.84 20.79
C GLY A 294 -10.10 -8.37 20.91
N ASP A 295 -10.41 -7.17 20.47
CA ASP A 295 -11.74 -6.57 20.54
C ASP A 295 -12.15 -5.91 19.20
N THR A 296 -13.27 -5.14 19.21
CA THR A 296 -13.77 -4.39 18.04
C THR A 296 -13.96 -2.90 18.32
N THR A 297 -13.35 -2.38 19.41
CA THR A 297 -13.46 -0.98 19.81
C THR A 297 -12.46 -0.09 19.04
N ASN A 298 -12.94 1.02 18.47
CA ASN A 298 -12.08 1.99 17.80
C ASN A 298 -11.05 2.58 18.76
N ARG A 299 -9.89 2.99 18.25
CA ARG A 299 -8.84 3.64 19.05
C ARG A 299 -8.45 4.96 18.42
N SER A 300 -8.53 6.06 19.18
CA SER A 300 -8.11 7.38 18.72
C SER A 300 -6.64 7.70 18.97
N SER A 301 -5.89 6.76 19.59
CA SER A 301 -4.44 6.84 19.80
C SER A 301 -3.80 5.50 19.44
N PRO A 302 -2.52 5.47 19.06
CA PRO A 302 -1.79 4.24 18.83
C PRO A 302 -1.78 3.31 20.05
N VAL A 303 -2.17 2.03 19.85
CA VAL A 303 -2.13 0.97 20.86
C VAL A 303 -1.25 -0.17 20.34
N GLN A 304 -0.40 -0.72 21.20
CA GLN A 304 0.49 -1.82 20.83
C GLN A 304 -0.28 -3.13 20.64
N VAL A 305 0.00 -3.85 19.56
CA VAL A 305 -0.58 -5.15 19.25
C VAL A 305 0.27 -6.26 19.87
N GLY A 306 -0.18 -6.79 21.01
CA GLY A 306 0.57 -7.79 21.79
C GLY A 306 1.93 -7.27 22.30
N GLY A 307 2.79 -8.18 22.74
CA GLY A 307 4.10 -7.86 23.33
C GLY A 307 5.32 -8.21 22.47
N LEU A 308 5.12 -8.65 21.22
CA LEU A 308 6.22 -9.11 20.36
C LEU A 308 6.98 -7.95 19.71
N THR A 309 8.29 -8.15 19.54
CA THR A 309 9.24 -7.21 18.93
C THR A 309 9.82 -7.74 17.61
N THR A 310 9.11 -8.65 16.94
CA THR A 310 9.60 -9.35 15.74
C THR A 310 8.85 -8.97 14.46
N TRP A 311 8.01 -7.93 14.49
CA TRP A 311 7.25 -7.51 13.33
C TRP A 311 8.14 -6.78 12.32
N LEU A 312 8.04 -7.18 11.03
CA LEU A 312 8.93 -6.73 9.95
C LEU A 312 8.22 -5.85 8.90
N ALA A 313 7.04 -6.28 8.46
CA ALA A 313 6.26 -5.55 7.47
C ALA A 313 4.76 -5.64 7.78
N VAL A 314 4.00 -4.65 7.32
CA VAL A 314 2.55 -4.54 7.49
C VAL A 314 1.88 -4.14 6.19
N SER A 315 0.63 -4.59 6.02
CA SER A 315 -0.30 -4.18 4.98
C SER A 315 -1.70 -4.07 5.57
N ALA A 316 -2.53 -3.17 5.03
CA ALA A 316 -3.87 -2.93 5.51
C ALA A 316 -4.85 -2.80 4.33
N GLY A 317 -5.88 -3.61 4.31
CA GLY A 317 -6.94 -3.59 3.31
C GLY A 317 -8.26 -3.04 3.84
N ASN A 318 -9.38 -3.49 3.27
CA ASN A 318 -10.73 -3.09 3.67
C ASN A 318 -11.14 -3.81 4.96
N TYR A 319 -10.83 -3.21 6.11
CA TYR A 319 -11.07 -3.72 7.48
C TYR A 319 -10.34 -5.01 7.83
N TYR A 320 -9.20 -5.29 7.25
CA TYR A 320 -8.33 -6.38 7.62
C TYR A 320 -6.87 -5.98 7.48
N SER A 321 -6.01 -6.72 8.13
CA SER A 321 -4.59 -6.42 8.25
C SER A 321 -3.76 -7.67 8.01
N LEU A 322 -2.57 -7.48 7.44
CA LEU A 322 -1.54 -8.50 7.26
C LEU A 322 -0.24 -8.00 7.87
N ALA A 323 0.56 -8.90 8.42
CA ALA A 323 1.92 -8.58 8.84
C ALA A 323 2.85 -9.78 8.67
N THR A 324 4.12 -9.51 8.38
CA THR A 324 5.18 -10.54 8.44
C THR A 324 6.07 -10.31 9.65
N LYS A 325 6.65 -11.39 10.16
CA LYS A 325 7.67 -11.36 11.21
C LYS A 325 9.07 -11.59 10.62
N THR A 326 10.08 -11.35 11.43
CA THR A 326 11.50 -11.55 11.07
C THR A 326 11.87 -13.02 10.83
N ASP A 327 11.03 -13.96 11.30
CA ASP A 327 11.13 -15.39 11.03
C ASP A 327 10.50 -15.79 9.69
N GLY A 328 9.99 -14.83 8.91
CA GLY A 328 9.35 -15.03 7.62
C GLY A 328 7.91 -15.53 7.69
N THR A 329 7.29 -15.65 8.88
CA THR A 329 5.90 -16.04 9.02
C THR A 329 4.94 -14.90 8.64
N LEU A 330 3.79 -15.25 8.03
CA LEU A 330 2.71 -14.31 7.69
C LEU A 330 1.57 -14.43 8.69
N TRP A 331 1.02 -13.31 9.10
CA TRP A 331 -0.08 -13.18 10.06
C TRP A 331 -1.19 -12.31 9.50
N SER A 332 -2.45 -12.63 9.81
CA SER A 332 -3.63 -11.89 9.34
C SER A 332 -4.68 -11.77 10.42
N TRP A 333 -5.48 -10.68 10.37
CA TRP A 333 -6.61 -10.44 11.28
C TRP A 333 -7.58 -9.42 10.70
N GLY A 334 -8.74 -9.25 11.32
CA GLY A 334 -9.81 -8.37 10.88
C GLY A 334 -10.92 -9.14 10.16
N ARG A 335 -11.54 -8.46 9.21
CA ARG A 335 -12.62 -8.97 8.38
C ARG A 335 -12.15 -10.09 7.47
N ASN A 336 -12.91 -11.23 7.45
CA ASN A 336 -12.59 -12.40 6.63
C ASN A 336 -13.66 -12.76 5.59
N THR A 337 -14.54 -11.85 5.23
CA THR A 337 -15.49 -12.08 4.13
C THR A 337 -14.72 -12.45 2.87
N ASN A 338 -15.15 -13.51 2.18
CA ASN A 338 -14.52 -14.08 1.00
C ASN A 338 -13.10 -14.65 1.25
N GLY A 339 -12.74 -14.97 2.51
CA GLY A 339 -11.47 -15.62 2.84
C GLY A 339 -10.24 -14.74 2.74
N ARG A 340 -10.38 -13.40 2.84
CA ARG A 340 -9.25 -12.44 2.65
C ARG A 340 -8.12 -12.57 3.67
N LEU A 341 -8.33 -13.29 4.79
CA LEU A 341 -7.27 -13.57 5.75
C LEU A 341 -6.37 -14.75 5.35
N GLY A 342 -6.80 -15.59 4.39
CA GLY A 342 -5.99 -16.73 3.93
C GLY A 342 -5.95 -17.92 4.90
N LEU A 343 -6.91 -18.00 5.86
CA LEU A 343 -6.91 -18.98 6.96
C LEU A 343 -7.68 -20.27 6.64
N GLY A 344 -8.17 -20.44 5.40
CA GLY A 344 -8.98 -21.59 4.98
C GLY A 344 -10.45 -21.46 5.30
N ASP A 345 -10.88 -20.41 5.98
CA ASP A 345 -12.27 -20.12 6.36
C ASP A 345 -12.70 -18.67 6.01
N THR A 346 -13.88 -18.26 6.49
CA THR A 346 -14.42 -16.90 6.32
C THR A 346 -14.74 -16.20 7.65
N THR A 347 -14.22 -16.71 8.77
CA THR A 347 -14.47 -16.17 10.11
C THR A 347 -13.54 -14.99 10.40
N ASN A 348 -14.11 -13.87 10.89
CA ASN A 348 -13.33 -12.70 11.31
C ASN A 348 -12.41 -13.05 12.49
N ARG A 349 -11.27 -12.36 12.59
CA ARG A 349 -10.32 -12.53 13.69
C ARG A 349 -10.01 -11.17 14.32
N SER A 350 -10.19 -11.02 15.63
CA SER A 350 -9.85 -9.79 16.36
C SER A 350 -8.41 -9.76 16.88
N SER A 351 -7.66 -10.85 16.71
CA SER A 351 -6.22 -10.97 17.05
C SER A 351 -5.46 -11.56 15.89
N PRO A 352 -4.14 -11.30 15.76
CA PRO A 352 -3.29 -11.89 14.73
C PRO A 352 -3.31 -13.43 14.76
N VAL A 353 -3.56 -14.07 13.60
CA VAL A 353 -3.50 -15.51 13.39
C VAL A 353 -2.52 -15.80 12.26
N GLN A 354 -1.69 -16.82 12.41
CA GLN A 354 -0.70 -17.19 11.39
C GLN A 354 -1.36 -17.80 10.16
N VAL A 355 -0.91 -17.40 8.97
CA VAL A 355 -1.38 -17.91 7.68
C VAL A 355 -0.51 -19.08 7.24
N GLY A 356 -1.03 -20.30 7.38
CA GLY A 356 -0.30 -21.52 7.03
C GLY A 356 1.00 -21.71 7.84
N ALA A 357 1.91 -22.56 7.34
CA ALA A 357 3.15 -22.92 8.01
C ALA A 357 4.42 -22.41 7.29
N LEU A 358 4.27 -21.68 6.17
CA LEU A 358 5.41 -21.18 5.40
C LEU A 358 6.12 -20.03 6.15
N THR A 359 7.44 -19.99 6.04
CA THR A 359 8.33 -19.03 6.70
C THR A 359 9.19 -18.22 5.73
N THR A 360 8.72 -18.05 4.49
CA THR A 360 9.45 -17.37 3.42
C THR A 360 8.66 -16.21 2.82
N TRP A 361 7.66 -15.69 3.54
CA TRP A 361 6.87 -14.53 3.11
C TRP A 361 7.69 -13.25 3.15
N LEU A 362 7.75 -12.54 2.01
CA LEU A 362 8.70 -11.44 1.81
C LEU A 362 8.02 -10.06 1.83
N THR A 363 7.19 -9.79 0.85
CA THR A 363 6.65 -8.46 0.60
C THR A 363 5.14 -8.52 0.52
N LEU A 364 4.50 -7.68 1.32
CA LEU A 364 3.05 -7.49 1.31
C LEU A 364 2.68 -6.45 0.26
N SER A 365 1.51 -6.62 -0.39
CA SER A 365 1.00 -5.62 -1.32
C SER A 365 0.79 -4.27 -0.64
N THR A 366 1.00 -3.21 -1.39
CA THR A 366 0.68 -1.84 -0.98
C THR A 366 -0.57 -1.36 -1.72
N GLY A 367 -1.39 -0.57 -1.06
CA GLY A 367 -2.63 -0.03 -1.62
C GLY A 367 -3.64 0.23 -0.51
N THR A 368 -4.81 0.74 -0.86
CA THR A 368 -5.86 1.08 0.10
C THR A 368 -7.17 0.39 -0.25
N SER A 369 -7.96 0.06 0.77
CA SER A 369 -9.35 -0.40 0.60
C SER A 369 -9.55 -1.65 -0.26
N PHE A 370 -8.50 -2.43 -0.53
CA PHE A 370 -8.58 -3.66 -1.33
C PHE A 370 -9.32 -4.80 -0.59
N LYS A 371 -9.93 -5.71 -1.36
CA LYS A 371 -10.75 -6.83 -0.86
C LYS A 371 -10.10 -8.20 -1.05
N HIS A 372 -8.88 -8.23 -1.51
CA HIS A 372 -8.06 -9.41 -1.77
C HIS A 372 -6.65 -9.19 -1.25
N SER A 373 -5.95 -10.25 -0.96
CA SER A 373 -4.57 -10.23 -0.47
C SER A 373 -3.61 -10.73 -1.53
N ILE A 374 -2.48 -10.04 -1.69
CA ILE A 374 -1.40 -10.44 -2.59
C ILE A 374 -0.08 -10.28 -1.87
N VAL A 375 0.77 -11.29 -1.97
CA VAL A 375 2.04 -11.37 -1.24
C VAL A 375 3.10 -12.05 -2.12
N LEU A 376 4.33 -11.58 -2.01
CA LEU A 376 5.50 -12.24 -2.60
C LEU A 376 6.10 -13.25 -1.61
N LEU A 377 6.46 -14.43 -2.14
CA LEU A 377 7.07 -15.55 -1.40
C LEU A 377 8.36 -15.96 -2.11
N TYR A 378 9.45 -16.21 -1.37
CA TYR A 378 10.66 -16.86 -1.91
C TYR A 378 10.53 -18.37 -1.96
#